data_2f0466d9f4ee4cce5d3e7f7ef0ae96b5
#
_entry.id   2f0466d9f4ee4cce5d3e7f7ef0ae96b5
#
_cell.length_a   1.000
_cell.length_b   1.000
_cell.length_c   1.000
_cell.angle_alpha   90.00
_cell.angle_beta   90.00
_cell.angle_gamma   90.00
#
_symmetry.space_group_name_H-M   'P 1'
#
loop_
_entity.id
_entity.type
_entity.pdbx_description
1 polymer ?
#
loop_
_entity_poly.entity_id
_entity_poly.type
_entity_poly.pdbx_seq_one_letter_code
_entity_poly.pdbx_strand_id
1 'polypeptide(L)'
;MKYILLMKFQIAGWEAGNVSTWRPEDIKANTDFLGRFNRELAEAGELVGREGLGGPEQLKVVRAKPDGTPAVTDGPFPEAKEFLAGYWIIDVESPVRAYEVAARLSTIPGPGGKPSNIPIEVRPVMRHCGDL
;
A
#
# COMPACT_ATOMS: atom_id res chain seq x y z
N MET A 1 8.38 -1.39 17.97
CA MET A 1 8.28 -0.12 17.22
C MET A 1 7.35 -0.35 16.03
N LYS A 2 6.32 0.45 15.94
CA LYS A 2 5.35 0.30 14.85
C LYS A 2 5.66 1.24 13.69
N TYR A 3 5.56 0.69 12.49
CA TYR A 3 5.73 1.42 11.24
C TYR A 3 4.57 1.10 10.31
N ILE A 4 4.18 2.07 9.49
CA ILE A 4 3.29 1.83 8.37
C ILE A 4 4.11 1.85 7.08
N LEU A 5 3.85 0.84 6.24
CA LEU A 5 4.43 0.73 4.91
C LEU A 5 3.34 1.11 3.92
N LEU A 6 3.62 2.09 3.07
CA LEU A 6 2.65 2.61 2.11
C LEU A 6 3.08 2.26 0.70
N MET A 7 2.21 1.54 0.00
CA MET A 7 2.41 1.18 -1.40
C MET A 7 1.58 2.12 -2.26
N LYS A 8 2.24 2.92 -3.08
CA LYS A 8 1.61 3.89 -3.97
C LYS A 8 1.90 3.56 -5.42
N PHE A 9 0.93 3.83 -6.28
CA PHE A 9 1.09 3.69 -7.73
C PHE A 9 0.90 5.03 -8.41
N GLN A 10 1.53 5.17 -9.59
CA GLN A 10 1.32 6.35 -10.45
C GLN A 10 -0.07 6.28 -11.06
N ILE A 11 -0.76 7.41 -11.09
CA ILE A 11 -2.06 7.52 -11.78
C ILE A 11 -1.85 7.37 -13.29
N ALA A 12 -0.83 8.04 -13.82
CA ALA A 12 -0.45 7.85 -15.23
C ALA A 12 0.02 6.41 -15.44
N GLY A 13 -0.57 5.73 -16.41
CA GLY A 13 -0.24 4.33 -16.70
C GLY A 13 -0.89 3.31 -15.77
N TRP A 14 -1.82 3.73 -14.92
CA TRP A 14 -2.51 2.83 -13.99
C TRP A 14 -3.19 1.64 -14.69
N GLU A 15 -3.76 1.84 -15.88
CA GLU A 15 -4.41 0.76 -16.62
C GLU A 15 -3.45 -0.39 -16.89
N ALA A 16 -2.20 -0.08 -17.25
CA ALA A 16 -1.16 -1.10 -17.44
C ALA A 16 -0.68 -1.70 -16.13
N GLY A 17 -0.72 -0.94 -15.05
CA GLY A 17 -0.35 -1.41 -13.71
C GLY A 17 -1.46 -2.17 -13.01
N ASN A 18 -2.69 -2.09 -13.50
CA ASN A 18 -3.84 -2.74 -12.88
C ASN A 18 -3.74 -4.26 -13.02
N VAL A 19 -3.65 -4.94 -11.87
CA VAL A 19 -3.49 -6.40 -11.80
C VAL A 19 -4.54 -7.15 -12.62
N SER A 20 -5.78 -6.62 -12.72
CA SER A 20 -6.85 -7.27 -13.47
C SER A 20 -6.57 -7.36 -14.97
N THR A 21 -5.61 -6.59 -15.50
CA THR A 21 -5.21 -6.62 -16.92
C THR A 21 -4.04 -7.55 -17.20
N TRP A 22 -3.46 -8.17 -16.15
CA TRP A 22 -2.29 -9.04 -16.28
C TRP A 22 -2.66 -10.44 -16.74
N ARG A 23 -1.66 -11.18 -17.22
CA ARG A 23 -1.84 -12.58 -17.51
C ARG A 23 -2.11 -13.37 -16.23
N PRO A 24 -2.91 -14.47 -16.29
CA PRO A 24 -3.23 -15.23 -15.07
C PRO A 24 -2.00 -15.70 -14.29
N GLU A 25 -0.92 -16.12 -14.98
CA GLU A 25 0.31 -16.55 -14.31
C GLU A 25 1.02 -15.42 -13.57
N ASP A 26 0.92 -14.19 -14.05
CA ASP A 26 1.52 -13.04 -13.39
C ASP A 26 0.70 -12.63 -12.16
N ILE A 27 -0.62 -12.70 -12.26
CA ILE A 27 -1.53 -12.50 -11.13
C ILE A 27 -1.22 -13.51 -10.03
N LYS A 28 -1.06 -14.78 -10.42
CA LYS A 28 -0.76 -15.85 -9.46
C LYS A 28 0.57 -15.63 -8.76
N ALA A 29 1.61 -15.26 -9.50
CA ALA A 29 2.93 -14.97 -8.90
C ALA A 29 2.85 -13.84 -7.88
N ASN A 30 2.12 -12.78 -8.20
CA ASN A 30 1.90 -11.64 -7.30
C ASN A 30 1.14 -12.07 -6.04
N THR A 31 0.05 -12.81 -6.22
CA THR A 31 -0.79 -13.29 -5.10
C THR A 31 -0.03 -14.26 -4.21
N ASP A 32 0.74 -15.18 -4.80
CA ASP A 32 1.56 -16.14 -4.05
C ASP A 32 2.64 -15.43 -3.23
N PHE A 33 3.27 -14.41 -3.81
CA PHE A 33 4.25 -13.60 -3.09
C PHE A 33 3.61 -12.93 -1.88
N LEU A 34 2.48 -12.27 -2.06
CA LEU A 34 1.78 -11.59 -0.95
C LEU A 34 1.36 -12.58 0.13
N GLY A 35 0.88 -13.75 -0.26
CA GLY A 35 0.50 -14.79 0.70
C GLY A 35 1.67 -15.22 1.56
N ARG A 36 2.83 -15.47 0.97
CA ARG A 36 4.05 -15.83 1.72
C ARG A 36 4.54 -14.67 2.58
N PHE A 37 4.62 -13.48 1.99
CA PHE A 37 5.08 -12.29 2.68
C PHE A 37 4.25 -12.03 3.95
N ASN A 38 2.93 -12.04 3.81
CA ASN A 38 2.04 -11.79 4.93
C ASN A 38 2.12 -12.90 5.99
N ARG A 39 2.20 -14.15 5.56
CA ARG A 39 2.31 -15.29 6.48
C ARG A 39 3.61 -15.25 7.28
N GLU A 40 4.73 -14.96 6.63
CA GLU A 40 6.02 -14.89 7.31
C GLU A 40 6.07 -13.75 8.33
N LEU A 41 5.48 -12.60 7.99
CA LEU A 41 5.37 -11.49 8.96
C LEU A 41 4.47 -11.88 10.15
N ALA A 42 3.36 -12.56 9.88
CA ALA A 42 2.45 -13.00 10.94
C ALA A 42 3.12 -14.03 11.86
N GLU A 43 3.83 -15.00 11.29
CA GLU A 43 4.55 -16.02 12.04
C GLU A 43 5.67 -15.43 12.89
N ALA A 44 6.32 -14.38 12.40
CA ALA A 44 7.34 -13.66 13.15
C ALA A 44 6.76 -12.73 14.23
N GLY A 45 5.44 -12.59 14.31
CA GLY A 45 4.79 -11.68 15.25
C GLY A 45 4.94 -10.22 14.87
N GLU A 46 5.30 -9.94 13.62
CA GLU A 46 5.56 -8.57 13.16
C GLU A 46 4.38 -7.93 12.43
N LEU A 47 3.39 -8.70 12.00
CA LEU A 47 2.24 -8.16 11.27
C LEU A 47 1.15 -7.68 12.24
N VAL A 48 0.83 -6.38 12.19
CA VAL A 48 -0.28 -5.80 12.96
C VAL A 48 -1.55 -5.74 12.09
N GLY A 49 -1.42 -5.29 10.87
CA GLY A 49 -2.54 -5.22 9.93
C GLY A 49 -2.08 -4.88 8.53
N ARG A 50 -2.96 -5.13 7.56
CA ARG A 50 -2.71 -4.85 6.16
C ARG A 50 -4.02 -4.76 5.40
N GLU A 51 -4.07 -3.90 4.36
CA GLU A 51 -5.21 -3.84 3.47
C GLU A 51 -4.78 -3.43 2.07
N GLY A 52 -5.39 -4.06 1.06
CA GLY A 52 -5.37 -3.57 -0.30
C GLY A 52 -6.55 -2.64 -0.52
N LEU A 53 -6.36 -1.63 -1.34
CA LEU A 53 -7.36 -0.60 -1.59
C LEU A 53 -7.80 -0.63 -3.06
N GLY A 54 -9.04 -0.19 -3.30
CA GLY A 54 -9.57 -0.05 -4.66
C GLY A 54 -8.79 0.99 -5.45
N GLY A 55 -8.90 0.91 -6.79
CA GLY A 55 -8.20 1.82 -7.68
C GLY A 55 -8.69 3.27 -7.60
N PRO A 56 -7.98 4.20 -8.27
CA PRO A 56 -8.31 5.62 -8.18
C PRO A 56 -9.71 5.97 -8.69
N GLU A 57 -10.28 5.16 -9.57
CA GLU A 57 -11.65 5.34 -10.06
C GLU A 57 -12.71 5.18 -8.96
N GLN A 58 -12.37 4.53 -7.86
CA GLN A 58 -13.27 4.34 -6.71
C GLN A 58 -13.03 5.34 -5.59
N LEU A 59 -12.01 6.21 -5.74
CA LEU A 59 -11.62 7.15 -4.70
C LEU A 59 -12.62 8.29 -4.62
N LYS A 60 -13.11 8.58 -3.41
CA LYS A 60 -13.98 9.72 -3.13
C LYS A 60 -13.29 10.63 -2.13
N VAL A 61 -13.51 11.93 -2.29
CA VAL A 61 -13.08 12.93 -1.32
C VAL A 61 -14.33 13.49 -0.67
N VAL A 62 -14.36 13.47 0.65
CA VAL A 62 -15.53 13.92 1.41
C VAL A 62 -15.14 15.08 2.31
N ARG A 63 -15.90 16.18 2.22
CA ARG A 63 -15.78 17.32 3.12
C ARG A 63 -17.11 17.54 3.82
N ALA A 64 -17.10 18.21 4.94
CA ALA A 64 -18.32 18.61 5.63
C ALA A 64 -18.86 19.89 5.03
N LYS A 65 -20.16 19.94 4.76
CA LYS A 65 -20.87 21.20 4.49
C LYS A 65 -21.06 21.96 5.82
N PRO A 66 -21.44 23.26 5.78
CA PRO A 66 -21.66 24.01 7.03
C PRO A 66 -22.65 23.37 8.00
N ASP A 67 -23.64 22.62 7.49
CA ASP A 67 -24.63 21.89 8.30
C ASP A 67 -24.15 20.52 8.80
N GLY A 68 -22.88 20.14 8.48
CA GLY A 68 -22.29 18.86 8.88
C GLY A 68 -22.57 17.70 7.94
N THR A 69 -23.40 17.88 6.90
CA THR A 69 -23.65 16.81 5.94
C THR A 69 -22.48 16.65 4.97
N PRO A 70 -22.32 15.45 4.36
CA PRO A 70 -21.18 15.20 3.49
C PRO A 70 -21.30 15.86 2.12
N ALA A 71 -20.23 16.52 1.70
CA ALA A 71 -20.02 16.92 0.31
C ALA A 71 -19.05 15.92 -0.30
N VAL A 72 -19.53 15.07 -1.21
CA VAL A 72 -18.76 13.99 -1.82
C VAL A 72 -18.37 14.36 -3.24
N THR A 73 -17.08 14.27 -3.54
CA THR A 73 -16.56 14.50 -4.89
C THR A 73 -15.71 13.31 -5.32
N ASP A 74 -15.59 13.13 -6.63
CA ASP A 74 -14.70 12.13 -7.18
C ASP A 74 -13.25 12.56 -6.98
N GLY A 75 -12.41 11.60 -6.57
CA GLY A 75 -10.98 11.78 -6.51
C GLY A 75 -10.29 10.94 -7.57
N PRO A 76 -8.96 10.99 -7.60
CA PRO A 76 -8.09 11.85 -6.79
C PRO A 76 -8.15 13.32 -7.22
N PHE A 77 -7.49 14.18 -6.42
CA PHE A 77 -7.35 15.58 -6.84
C PHE A 77 -6.65 15.66 -8.21
N PRO A 78 -7.04 16.61 -9.10
CA PRO A 78 -6.47 16.70 -10.44
C PRO A 78 -4.94 16.83 -10.46
N GLU A 79 -4.35 17.47 -9.45
CA GLU A 79 -2.92 17.64 -9.31
C GLU A 79 -2.18 16.41 -8.76
N ALA A 80 -2.91 15.41 -8.27
CA ALA A 80 -2.30 14.21 -7.71
C ALA A 80 -1.66 13.36 -8.81
N LYS A 81 -0.45 12.87 -8.55
CA LYS A 81 0.29 11.99 -9.46
C LYS A 81 0.25 10.54 -9.03
N GLU A 82 0.01 10.29 -7.76
CA GLU A 82 0.03 8.97 -7.14
C GLU A 82 -1.25 8.75 -6.32
N PHE A 83 -1.57 7.48 -6.11
CA PHE A 83 -2.64 7.08 -5.20
C PHE A 83 -2.17 5.93 -4.32
N LEU A 84 -2.74 5.82 -3.13
CA LEU A 84 -2.43 4.75 -2.19
C LEU A 84 -3.14 3.46 -2.63
N ALA A 85 -2.36 2.42 -2.90
CA ALA A 85 -2.88 1.13 -3.36
C ALA A 85 -3.03 0.11 -2.22
N GLY A 86 -2.28 0.29 -1.14
CA GLY A 86 -2.34 -0.61 0.01
C GLY A 86 -1.37 -0.20 1.09
N TYR A 87 -1.54 -0.81 2.26
CA TYR A 87 -0.66 -0.55 3.38
C TYR A 87 -0.47 -1.78 4.27
N TRP A 88 0.62 -1.77 5.02
CA TRP A 88 0.92 -2.73 6.07
C TRP A 88 1.30 -1.95 7.33
N ILE A 89 0.83 -2.41 8.47
CA ILE A 89 1.32 -1.93 9.77
C ILE A 89 2.09 -3.08 10.38
N ILE A 90 3.36 -2.81 10.72
CA ILE A 90 4.27 -3.80 11.28
C ILE A 90 4.78 -3.34 12.64
N ASP A 91 5.07 -4.29 13.51
CA ASP A 91 5.70 -4.04 14.79
C ASP A 91 7.03 -4.77 14.81
N VAL A 92 8.12 -4.01 14.75
CA VAL A 92 9.46 -4.54 14.56
C VAL A 92 10.43 -4.00 15.61
N GLU A 93 11.57 -4.65 15.76
CA GLU A 93 12.55 -4.32 16.80
C GLU A 93 13.35 -3.05 16.50
N SER A 94 13.45 -2.65 15.24
CA SER A 94 14.30 -1.53 14.85
C SER A 94 13.86 -0.90 13.53
N PRO A 95 14.25 0.35 13.23
CA PRO A 95 14.04 0.95 11.92
C PRO A 95 14.68 0.14 10.78
N VAL A 96 15.84 -0.43 11.01
CA VAL A 96 16.53 -1.26 10.01
C VAL A 96 15.66 -2.46 9.61
N ARG A 97 15.03 -3.11 10.57
CA ARG A 97 14.11 -4.21 10.28
C ARG A 97 12.93 -3.76 9.44
N ALA A 98 12.37 -2.58 9.72
CA ALA A 98 11.29 -2.01 8.91
C ALA A 98 11.74 -1.82 7.45
N TYR A 99 12.97 -1.34 7.24
CA TYR A 99 13.53 -1.15 5.90
C TYR A 99 13.73 -2.48 5.16
N GLU A 100 14.18 -3.51 5.87
CA GLU A 100 14.31 -4.85 5.29
C GLU A 100 12.96 -5.39 4.82
N VAL A 101 11.93 -5.23 5.63
CA VAL A 101 10.56 -5.65 5.28
C VAL A 101 10.06 -4.87 4.07
N ALA A 102 10.26 -3.56 4.05
CA ALA A 102 9.86 -2.71 2.93
C ALA A 102 10.61 -3.07 1.65
N ALA A 103 11.92 -3.34 1.74
CA ALA A 103 12.72 -3.75 0.59
C ALA A 103 12.21 -5.07 0.00
N ARG A 104 11.82 -6.01 0.84
CA ARG A 104 11.25 -7.26 0.40
C ARG A 104 9.90 -7.04 -0.30
N LEU A 105 9.02 -6.21 0.28
CA LEU A 105 7.74 -5.88 -0.34
C LEU A 105 7.93 -5.22 -1.70
N SER A 106 8.96 -4.39 -1.84
CA SER A 106 9.30 -3.71 -3.11
C SER A 106 9.61 -4.70 -4.24
N THR A 107 10.01 -5.92 -3.92
CA THR A 107 10.32 -6.95 -4.92
C THR A 107 9.09 -7.71 -5.41
N ILE A 108 7.89 -7.32 -5.00
CA ILE A 108 6.66 -7.99 -5.43
C ILE A 108 6.66 -8.17 -6.95
N PRO A 109 6.35 -9.40 -7.47
CA PRO A 109 6.36 -9.62 -8.91
C PRO A 109 5.30 -8.78 -9.63
N GLY A 110 5.72 -8.15 -10.72
CA GLY A 110 4.87 -7.41 -11.63
C GLY A 110 4.63 -8.19 -12.93
N PRO A 111 4.20 -7.48 -14.00
CA PRO A 111 4.02 -8.10 -15.31
C PRO A 111 5.28 -8.83 -15.77
N GLY A 112 5.11 -10.05 -16.30
CA GLY A 112 6.22 -10.91 -16.69
C GLY A 112 6.92 -11.60 -15.54
N GLY A 113 6.40 -11.51 -14.32
CA GLY A 113 6.97 -12.14 -13.13
C GLY A 113 8.23 -11.47 -12.61
N LYS A 114 8.59 -10.31 -13.13
CA LYS A 114 9.80 -9.57 -12.73
C LYS A 114 9.54 -8.78 -11.46
N PRO A 115 10.57 -8.58 -10.60
CA PRO A 115 10.44 -7.69 -9.45
C PRO A 115 9.99 -6.29 -9.89
N SER A 116 8.94 -5.77 -9.24
CA SER A 116 8.38 -4.46 -9.58
C SER A 116 9.30 -3.31 -9.20
N ASN A 117 10.06 -3.49 -8.14
CA ASN A 117 10.89 -2.43 -7.56
C ASN A 117 10.09 -1.17 -7.23
N ILE A 118 8.89 -1.35 -6.70
CA ILE A 118 7.99 -0.25 -6.32
C ILE A 118 8.55 0.45 -5.09
N PRO A 119 8.63 1.78 -5.07
CA PRO A 119 9.00 2.51 -3.86
C PRO A 119 7.97 2.26 -2.75
N ILE A 120 8.45 1.91 -1.56
CA ILE A 120 7.60 1.71 -0.38
C ILE A 120 7.95 2.81 0.62
N GLU A 121 6.98 3.64 0.97
CA GLU A 121 7.19 4.63 2.02
C GLU A 121 7.11 3.95 3.37
N VAL A 122 8.03 4.31 4.27
CA VAL A 122 8.11 3.77 5.63
C VAL A 122 7.96 4.94 6.60
N ARG A 123 6.93 4.91 7.44
CA ARG A 123 6.70 5.97 8.43
C ARG A 123 6.48 5.37 9.80
N PRO A 124 7.09 5.95 10.85
CA PRO A 124 6.77 5.54 12.22
C PRO A 124 5.32 5.86 12.56
N VAL A 125 4.67 4.95 13.27
CA VAL A 125 3.33 5.19 13.79
C VAL A 125 3.48 5.86 15.15
N MET A 126 2.82 7.00 15.34
CA MET A 126 2.82 7.70 16.61
C MET A 126 2.02 6.93 17.65
N ARG A 127 2.50 6.92 18.88
CA ARG A 127 1.73 6.39 20.02
C ARG A 127 0.62 7.35 20.42
N HIS A 128 0.92 8.66 20.34
CA HIS A 128 -0.01 9.75 20.58
C HIS A 128 0.50 11.01 19.88
N CYS A 129 -0.34 12.03 19.81
CA CYS A 129 -0.03 13.26 19.08
C CYS A 129 1.24 13.98 19.54
N GLY A 130 1.72 13.71 20.74
CA GLY A 130 2.96 14.28 21.26
C GLY A 130 4.24 13.64 20.76
N ASP A 131 4.15 12.59 19.98
CA ASP A 131 5.33 11.85 19.48
C ASP A 131 5.94 12.46 18.20
N LEU A 132 5.44 13.60 17.78
CA LEU A 132 5.96 14.30 16.60
C LEU A 132 7.36 14.87 16.81
#